data_b22bcb52b78c16d0d408ed8529effb77
#
_entry.id   b22bcb52b78c16d0d408ed8529effb77
#
_cell.length_a   1.000
_cell.length_b   1.000
_cell.length_c   1.000
_cell.angle_alpha   90.00
_cell.angle_beta   90.00
_cell.angle_gamma   90.00
#
_symmetry.space_group_name_H-M   'P 1'
#
loop_
_entity.id
_entity.type
_entity.pdbx_description
1 polymer ?
#
loop_
_entity_poly.entity_id
_entity_poly.type
_entity_poly.pdbx_seq_one_letter_code
_entity_poly.pdbx_strand_id
1 'polypeptide(L)'
;MTVSFWGGLFALYYVIFMKGSVNVMPDFQKRYVQWFPGHMAKTRRLIKESLNLVDGVVEIVDARIPASSSNPELGAMVKRKPKIVLLNKSDVADSAATSRWIDYYKKQGVTALAVDCRSGRGLNKFIPACKSVLADVLEKNEKKGMAGKSLRFMVVGIPNTGKSSFINRMAGKNKAVVEDRAGVTRSNQWFSCGNGIELLDTPGVLWPKFDDPEVGDKLAFIGSVKDTVTDMEALSCRLLEVLAATHPDMIEERYKITDIDGLQGWEILEKIGKERGFLIKGGEINYERAAAAVCDEFREGKLGRISLELP
;
A
#
# COMPACT_ATOMS: atom_id res chain seq x y z
N MET A 1 -53.83 25.01 1.07
CA MET A 1 -52.97 26.19 0.91
C MET A 1 -52.52 26.62 2.29
N THR A 2 -51.36 26.30 2.70
CA THR A 2 -50.52 27.02 3.70
C THR A 2 -49.17 26.34 3.73
N VAL A 3 -48.21 26.93 3.03
CA VAL A 3 -46.82 26.54 3.01
C VAL A 3 -46.17 27.05 4.26
N SER A 4 -45.64 26.17 5.07
CA SER A 4 -44.95 26.46 6.32
C SER A 4 -43.51 26.92 6.04
N PHE A 5 -43.26 28.21 6.30
CA PHE A 5 -41.99 28.92 6.31
C PHE A 5 -41.28 28.66 7.66
N TRP A 6 -40.51 27.59 7.80
CA TRP A 6 -39.72 27.35 9.03
C TRP A 6 -38.38 26.71 8.73
N GLY A 7 -37.60 27.20 7.76
CA GLY A 7 -36.26 26.71 7.43
C GLY A 7 -35.14 27.75 7.52
N GLY A 8 -35.46 29.03 7.79
CA GLY A 8 -34.49 30.12 7.63
C GLY A 8 -33.97 30.77 8.92
N LEU A 9 -34.46 30.39 10.09
CA LEU A 9 -34.11 31.10 11.35
C LEU A 9 -33.11 30.34 12.24
N PHE A 10 -32.84 29.08 12.02
CA PHE A 10 -31.87 28.33 12.84
C PHE A 10 -30.42 28.50 12.38
N ALA A 11 -30.18 28.92 11.14
CA ALA A 11 -28.82 29.20 10.65
C ALA A 11 -28.26 30.56 11.07
N LEU A 12 -29.12 31.51 11.47
CA LEU A 12 -28.69 32.87 11.87
C LEU A 12 -28.45 33.05 13.38
N TYR A 13 -28.94 32.13 14.22
CA TYR A 13 -28.75 32.22 15.66
C TYR A 13 -27.42 31.64 16.17
N TYR A 14 -26.68 30.90 15.35
CA TYR A 14 -25.36 30.35 15.72
C TYR A 14 -24.19 31.32 15.45
N VAL A 15 -24.42 32.43 14.76
CA VAL A 15 -23.38 33.41 14.38
C VAL A 15 -23.21 34.58 15.34
N ILE A 16 -24.12 34.79 16.31
CA ILE A 16 -24.14 36.06 17.11
C ILE A 16 -23.65 35.89 18.55
N PHE A 17 -23.37 34.68 19.07
CA PHE A 17 -23.11 34.54 20.53
C PHE A 17 -21.74 33.94 20.91
N MET A 18 -20.69 34.02 20.10
CA MET A 18 -19.31 33.71 20.52
C MET A 18 -18.33 34.75 19.98
N LYS A 19 -18.30 35.95 20.58
CA LYS A 19 -17.09 36.79 20.58
C LYS A 19 -16.12 36.20 21.61
N GLY A 20 -15.37 35.22 21.20
CA GLY A 20 -14.27 34.59 21.91
C GLY A 20 -13.74 33.49 21.03
N SER A 21 -12.60 33.74 20.38
CA SER A 21 -11.76 32.79 19.63
C SER A 21 -12.58 31.77 18.81
N VAL A 22 -12.99 32.15 17.62
CA VAL A 22 -13.48 31.20 16.63
C VAL A 22 -12.26 30.40 16.22
N ASN A 23 -12.02 29.23 16.86
CA ASN A 23 -11.25 28.18 16.26
C ASN A 23 -11.97 27.80 14.96
N VAL A 24 -11.51 28.34 13.84
CA VAL A 24 -11.95 27.88 12.52
C VAL A 24 -11.46 26.43 12.44
N MET A 25 -12.37 25.49 12.71
CA MET A 25 -12.08 24.08 12.48
C MET A 25 -11.61 23.94 11.03
N PRO A 26 -10.45 23.31 10.77
CA PRO A 26 -10.06 22.99 9.42
C PRO A 26 -11.17 22.16 8.78
N ASP A 27 -11.64 22.54 7.59
CA ASP A 27 -12.67 21.80 6.87
C ASP A 27 -12.09 20.49 6.29
N PHE A 28 -11.95 19.48 7.16
CA PHE A 28 -11.52 18.13 6.79
C PHE A 28 -12.67 17.34 6.15
N GLN A 29 -13.34 17.93 5.13
CA GLN A 29 -14.36 17.19 4.38
C GLN A 29 -13.75 15.90 3.82
N LYS A 30 -14.49 14.79 3.97
CA LYS A 30 -14.10 13.45 3.48
C LYS A 30 -13.91 13.46 1.95
N ARG A 31 -12.76 13.91 1.49
CA ARG A 31 -12.33 13.77 0.09
C ARG A 31 -11.65 12.42 -0.04
N TYR A 32 -12.36 11.45 -0.58
CA TYR A 32 -11.81 10.13 -0.86
C TYR A 32 -10.76 10.19 -1.96
N VAL A 33 -9.71 9.41 -1.80
CA VAL A 33 -8.62 9.32 -2.76
C VAL A 33 -9.11 8.61 -4.02
N GLN A 34 -9.11 9.32 -5.16
CA GLN A 34 -9.30 8.75 -6.49
C GLN A 34 -8.18 9.25 -7.39
N TRP A 35 -7.33 8.34 -7.84
CA TRP A 35 -6.20 8.73 -8.67
C TRP A 35 -5.86 7.64 -9.69
N PHE A 36 -5.96 8.00 -10.98
CA PHE A 36 -5.59 7.15 -12.10
C PHE A 36 -4.81 7.93 -13.14
N PRO A 37 -3.46 7.84 -13.15
CA PRO A 37 -2.64 8.47 -14.17
C PRO A 37 -2.87 7.88 -15.56
N GLY A 38 -2.92 8.72 -16.60
CA GLY A 38 -3.17 8.30 -17.98
C GLY A 38 -2.19 7.26 -18.54
N HIS A 39 -0.95 7.19 -18.01
CA HIS A 39 0.02 6.17 -18.41
C HIS A 39 -0.36 4.73 -17.96
N MET A 40 -1.28 4.57 -17.03
CA MET A 40 -1.70 3.26 -16.52
C MET A 40 -2.38 2.39 -17.60
N ALA A 41 -3.13 3.00 -18.52
CA ALA A 41 -3.72 2.28 -19.66
C ALA A 41 -2.65 1.64 -20.56
N LYS A 42 -1.56 2.38 -20.84
CA LYS A 42 -0.40 1.87 -21.60
C LYS A 42 0.27 0.71 -20.87
N THR A 43 0.45 0.84 -19.56
CA THR A 43 1.07 -0.21 -18.75
C THR A 43 0.24 -1.49 -18.72
N ARG A 44 -1.08 -1.39 -18.62
CA ARG A 44 -1.99 -2.56 -18.70
C ARG A 44 -1.82 -3.32 -20.01
N ARG A 45 -1.70 -2.61 -21.14
CA ARG A 45 -1.43 -3.21 -22.44
C ARG A 45 -0.07 -3.92 -22.46
N LEU A 46 0.99 -3.29 -21.95
CA LEU A 46 2.32 -3.89 -21.86
C LEU A 46 2.31 -5.18 -21.04
N ILE A 47 1.62 -5.19 -19.89
CA ILE A 47 1.47 -6.40 -19.05
C ILE A 47 0.79 -7.51 -19.86
N LYS A 48 -0.33 -7.22 -20.52
CA LYS A 48 -1.08 -8.20 -21.32
C LYS A 48 -0.24 -8.80 -22.46
N GLU A 49 0.52 -7.98 -23.18
CA GLU A 49 1.42 -8.41 -24.24
C GLU A 49 2.57 -9.28 -23.70
N SER A 50 3.08 -8.95 -22.52
CA SER A 50 4.20 -9.65 -21.88
C SER A 50 3.84 -11.01 -21.27
N LEU A 51 2.56 -11.30 -21.03
CA LEU A 51 2.12 -12.56 -20.44
C LEU A 51 2.52 -13.79 -21.27
N ASN A 52 2.64 -13.65 -22.59
CA ASN A 52 3.06 -14.73 -23.47
C ASN A 52 4.56 -15.04 -23.37
N LEU A 53 5.35 -14.13 -22.80
CA LEU A 53 6.81 -14.24 -22.67
C LEU A 53 7.25 -14.93 -21.37
N VAL A 54 6.30 -15.19 -20.45
CA VAL A 54 6.59 -15.68 -19.10
C VAL A 54 5.86 -16.99 -18.79
N ASP A 55 6.44 -17.79 -17.91
CA ASP A 55 5.88 -19.07 -17.47
C ASP A 55 4.97 -18.89 -16.25
N GLY A 56 5.29 -17.92 -15.37
CA GLY A 56 4.55 -17.62 -14.16
C GLY A 56 4.54 -16.13 -13.82
N VAL A 57 3.84 -15.79 -12.74
CA VAL A 57 3.70 -14.42 -12.25
C VAL A 57 4.04 -14.34 -10.78
N VAL A 58 4.75 -13.29 -10.39
CA VAL A 58 5.00 -12.90 -9.00
C VAL A 58 4.22 -11.63 -8.73
N GLU A 59 3.21 -11.72 -7.88
CA GLU A 59 2.46 -10.56 -7.42
C GLU A 59 3.04 -10.07 -6.09
N ILE A 60 3.43 -8.80 -6.02
CA ILE A 60 3.94 -8.19 -4.79
C ILE A 60 2.88 -7.28 -4.20
N VAL A 61 2.44 -7.64 -2.99
CA VAL A 61 1.48 -6.89 -2.19
C VAL A 61 2.12 -6.38 -0.90
N ASP A 62 1.57 -5.33 -0.30
CA ASP A 62 2.01 -4.85 1.02
C ASP A 62 1.37 -5.72 2.11
N ALA A 63 2.16 -6.31 2.99
CA ALA A 63 1.69 -7.23 4.04
C ALA A 63 0.76 -6.57 5.06
N ARG A 64 0.70 -5.24 5.12
CA ARG A 64 -0.22 -4.50 5.99
C ARG A 64 -1.64 -4.43 5.45
N ILE A 65 -1.79 -4.50 4.11
CA ILE A 65 -3.05 -4.38 3.39
C ILE A 65 -3.09 -5.33 2.17
N PRO A 66 -3.00 -6.66 2.36
CA PRO A 66 -2.84 -7.61 1.26
C PRO A 66 -4.01 -7.60 0.27
N ALA A 67 -5.26 -7.44 0.73
CA ALA A 67 -6.42 -7.35 -0.16
C ALA A 67 -6.41 -6.05 -0.96
N SER A 68 -6.34 -4.90 -0.30
CA SER A 68 -6.35 -3.59 -0.95
C SER A 68 -5.12 -3.35 -1.85
N SER A 69 -3.98 -3.97 -1.57
CA SER A 69 -2.79 -3.86 -2.42
C SER A 69 -2.73 -4.88 -3.57
N SER A 70 -3.65 -5.83 -3.64
CA SER A 70 -3.83 -6.72 -4.79
C SER A 70 -4.76 -6.06 -5.81
N ASN A 71 -4.24 -5.79 -7.00
CA ASN A 71 -5.02 -5.16 -8.06
C ASN A 71 -5.95 -6.20 -8.73
N PRO A 72 -7.29 -6.06 -8.62
CA PRO A 72 -8.24 -7.04 -9.15
C PRO A 72 -8.16 -7.18 -10.68
N GLU A 73 -7.85 -6.11 -11.40
CA GLU A 73 -7.67 -6.17 -12.85
C GLU A 73 -6.43 -6.97 -13.26
N LEU A 74 -5.31 -6.81 -12.51
CA LEU A 74 -4.13 -7.64 -12.70
C LEU A 74 -4.45 -9.10 -12.39
N GLY A 75 -5.14 -9.37 -11.30
CA GLY A 75 -5.59 -10.71 -10.92
C GLY A 75 -6.36 -11.39 -12.05
N ALA A 76 -7.31 -10.69 -12.67
CA ALA A 76 -8.09 -11.20 -13.80
C ALA A 76 -7.21 -11.46 -15.04
N MET A 77 -6.26 -10.57 -15.37
CA MET A 77 -5.35 -10.74 -16.51
C MET A 77 -4.42 -11.95 -16.36
N VAL A 78 -3.89 -12.19 -15.16
CA VAL A 78 -2.89 -13.24 -14.91
C VAL A 78 -3.50 -14.57 -14.46
N LYS A 79 -4.81 -14.68 -14.36
CA LYS A 79 -5.55 -15.85 -13.81
C LYS A 79 -5.12 -17.20 -14.39
N ARG A 80 -4.67 -17.23 -15.66
CA ARG A 80 -4.26 -18.46 -16.34
C ARG A 80 -2.79 -18.85 -16.10
N LYS A 81 -2.02 -18.03 -15.41
CA LYS A 81 -0.61 -18.28 -15.12
C LYS A 81 -0.43 -18.77 -13.69
N PRO A 82 0.45 -19.73 -13.44
CA PRO A 82 0.89 -20.05 -12.09
C PRO A 82 1.38 -18.79 -11.37
N LYS A 83 0.92 -18.60 -10.11
CA LYS A 83 1.14 -17.36 -9.37
C LYS A 83 1.82 -17.61 -8.03
N ILE A 84 2.77 -16.75 -7.68
CA ILE A 84 3.35 -16.62 -6.35
C ILE A 84 2.97 -15.22 -5.82
N VAL A 85 2.49 -15.13 -4.59
CA VAL A 85 2.22 -13.86 -3.91
C VAL A 85 3.33 -13.59 -2.90
N LEU A 86 3.96 -12.43 -2.96
CA LEU A 86 4.91 -11.96 -1.97
C LEU A 86 4.23 -10.91 -1.08
N LEU A 87 4.00 -11.26 0.18
CA LEU A 87 3.56 -10.35 1.24
C LEU A 87 4.80 -9.57 1.69
N ASN A 88 5.11 -8.48 0.99
CA ASN A 88 6.30 -7.67 1.25
C ASN A 88 6.07 -6.68 2.38
N LYS A 89 7.17 -6.14 2.94
CA LYS A 89 7.18 -5.30 4.14
C LYS A 89 6.63 -6.03 5.37
N SER A 90 6.83 -7.36 5.42
CA SER A 90 6.38 -8.19 6.55
C SER A 90 7.11 -7.87 7.87
N ASP A 91 8.15 -7.06 7.82
CA ASP A 91 8.87 -6.50 8.97
C ASP A 91 8.06 -5.44 9.73
N VAL A 92 7.20 -4.71 9.04
CA VAL A 92 6.34 -3.65 9.59
C VAL A 92 4.86 -4.04 9.67
N ALA A 93 4.51 -5.27 9.25
CA ALA A 93 3.17 -5.82 9.36
C ALA A 93 3.02 -6.74 10.60
N ASP A 94 1.82 -6.89 11.12
CA ASP A 94 1.52 -7.85 12.17
C ASP A 94 1.80 -9.28 11.69
N SER A 95 2.51 -10.06 12.52
CA SER A 95 2.96 -11.41 12.15
C SER A 95 1.82 -12.43 12.14
N ALA A 96 0.84 -12.28 13.04
CA ALA A 96 -0.29 -13.19 13.11
C ALA A 96 -1.23 -12.94 11.92
N ALA A 97 -1.50 -11.68 11.58
CA ALA A 97 -2.24 -11.31 10.39
C ALA A 97 -1.55 -11.81 9.12
N THR A 98 -0.23 -11.62 9.00
CA THR A 98 0.56 -12.11 7.87
C THR A 98 0.47 -13.63 7.73
N SER A 99 0.53 -14.39 8.83
CA SER A 99 0.39 -15.84 8.81
C SER A 99 -1.01 -16.28 8.35
N ARG A 100 -2.07 -15.61 8.82
CA ARG A 100 -3.46 -15.87 8.37
C ARG A 100 -3.61 -15.63 6.86
N TRP A 101 -2.97 -14.60 6.32
CA TRP A 101 -2.98 -14.34 4.87
C TRP A 101 -2.24 -15.41 4.07
N ILE A 102 -1.12 -15.96 4.57
CA ILE A 102 -0.43 -17.09 3.92
C ILE A 102 -1.35 -18.30 3.88
N ASP A 103 -2.03 -18.63 4.99
CA ASP A 103 -2.98 -19.74 5.05
C ASP A 103 -4.20 -19.52 4.13
N TYR A 104 -4.70 -18.30 4.03
CA TYR A 104 -5.76 -17.93 3.12
C TYR A 104 -5.37 -18.20 1.65
N TYR A 105 -4.21 -17.74 1.21
CA TYR A 105 -3.72 -18.02 -0.15
C TYR A 105 -3.48 -19.51 -0.39
N LYS A 106 -2.93 -20.19 0.60
CA LYS A 106 -2.71 -21.66 0.53
C LYS A 106 -4.02 -22.43 0.30
N LYS A 107 -5.10 -22.06 1.00
CA LYS A 107 -6.44 -22.64 0.79
C LYS A 107 -6.97 -22.41 -0.62
N GLN A 108 -6.53 -21.37 -1.31
CA GLN A 108 -6.87 -21.09 -2.71
C GLN A 108 -5.90 -21.74 -3.71
N GLY A 109 -4.96 -22.58 -3.25
CA GLY A 109 -3.94 -23.21 -4.10
C GLY A 109 -2.87 -22.24 -4.59
N VAL A 110 -2.73 -21.06 -3.97
CA VAL A 110 -1.74 -20.05 -4.33
C VAL A 110 -0.59 -20.07 -3.33
N THR A 111 0.65 -20.15 -3.83
CA THR A 111 1.84 -20.04 -2.98
C THR A 111 2.04 -18.59 -2.54
N ALA A 112 2.09 -18.35 -1.23
CA ALA A 112 2.35 -17.04 -0.64
C ALA A 112 3.56 -17.08 0.29
N LEU A 113 4.40 -16.04 0.25
CA LEU A 113 5.61 -15.91 1.07
C LEU A 113 5.63 -14.56 1.77
N ALA A 114 5.85 -14.55 3.09
CA ALA A 114 6.17 -13.34 3.81
C ALA A 114 7.63 -12.96 3.57
N VAL A 115 7.87 -11.74 3.09
CA VAL A 115 9.20 -11.26 2.74
C VAL A 115 9.41 -9.82 3.22
N ASP A 116 10.67 -9.49 3.43
CA ASP A 116 11.14 -8.12 3.52
C ASP A 116 12.20 -7.91 2.43
N CYS A 117 11.82 -7.28 1.35
CA CYS A 117 12.71 -7.05 0.21
C CYS A 117 13.84 -6.05 0.53
N ARG A 118 13.71 -5.25 1.58
CA ARG A 118 14.74 -4.31 2.04
C ARG A 118 15.89 -5.03 2.72
N SER A 119 15.61 -5.91 3.68
CA SER A 119 16.64 -6.71 4.38
C SER A 119 17.00 -7.99 3.64
N GLY A 120 16.08 -8.54 2.82
CA GLY A 120 16.19 -9.83 2.16
C GLY A 120 15.61 -11.00 2.96
N ARG A 121 15.02 -10.73 4.13
CA ARG A 121 14.40 -11.77 4.96
C ARG A 121 13.27 -12.46 4.21
N GLY A 122 13.24 -13.79 4.25
CA GLY A 122 12.23 -14.62 3.60
C GLY A 122 12.47 -14.89 2.11
N LEU A 123 13.36 -14.14 1.43
CA LEU A 123 13.63 -14.31 0.00
C LEU A 123 14.38 -15.60 -0.36
N ASN A 124 15.04 -16.23 0.60
CA ASN A 124 15.67 -17.55 0.42
C ASN A 124 14.65 -18.65 0.04
N LYS A 125 13.36 -18.45 0.35
CA LYS A 125 12.26 -19.36 0.00
C LYS A 125 11.75 -19.16 -1.43
N PHE A 126 12.11 -18.05 -2.10
CA PHE A 126 11.57 -17.69 -3.40
C PHE A 126 11.97 -18.65 -4.52
N ILE A 127 13.26 -18.96 -4.67
CA ILE A 127 13.75 -19.88 -5.71
C ILE A 127 13.13 -21.28 -5.60
N PRO A 128 13.09 -21.91 -4.41
CA PRO A 128 12.36 -23.17 -4.22
C PRO A 128 10.88 -23.08 -4.61
N ALA A 129 10.21 -21.99 -4.22
CA ALA A 129 8.80 -21.77 -4.56
C ALA A 129 8.59 -21.66 -6.09
N CYS A 130 9.45 -20.94 -6.81
CA CYS A 130 9.40 -20.86 -8.26
C CYS A 130 9.48 -22.25 -8.94
N LYS A 131 10.42 -23.07 -8.50
CA LYS A 131 10.60 -24.44 -9.03
C LYS A 131 9.40 -25.32 -8.72
N SER A 132 8.84 -25.22 -7.51
CA SER A 132 7.65 -25.96 -7.09
C SER A 132 6.41 -25.57 -7.90
N VAL A 133 6.16 -24.28 -8.06
CA VAL A 133 4.97 -23.76 -8.77
C VAL A 133 5.02 -24.06 -10.28
N LEU A 134 6.21 -24.19 -10.86
CA LEU A 134 6.43 -24.50 -12.28
C LEU A 134 7.02 -25.90 -12.50
N ALA A 135 6.78 -26.85 -11.59
CA ALA A 135 7.29 -28.22 -11.71
C ALA A 135 6.90 -28.88 -13.05
N ASP A 136 5.64 -28.71 -13.47
CA ASP A 136 5.15 -29.24 -14.76
C ASP A 136 5.89 -28.64 -15.96
N VAL A 137 6.29 -27.36 -15.87
CA VAL A 137 7.05 -26.70 -16.95
C VAL A 137 8.48 -27.24 -17.00
N LEU A 138 9.09 -27.45 -15.85
CA LEU A 138 10.41 -28.06 -15.74
C LEU A 138 10.41 -29.47 -16.37
N GLU A 139 9.48 -30.33 -15.97
CA GLU A 139 9.36 -31.69 -16.51
C GLU A 139 9.13 -31.71 -18.02
N LYS A 140 8.26 -30.82 -18.54
CA LYS A 140 8.03 -30.66 -19.98
C LYS A 140 9.31 -30.24 -20.74
N ASN A 141 10.09 -29.32 -20.15
CA ASN A 141 11.35 -28.87 -20.74
C ASN A 141 12.38 -29.99 -20.78
N GLU A 142 12.51 -30.76 -19.70
CA GLU A 142 13.40 -31.95 -19.67
C GLU A 142 13.04 -32.97 -20.73
N LYS A 143 11.76 -33.35 -20.85
CA LYS A 143 11.26 -34.28 -21.88
C LYS A 143 11.52 -33.81 -23.31
N LYS A 144 11.64 -32.49 -23.52
CA LYS A 144 11.96 -31.89 -24.83
C LYS A 144 13.46 -31.67 -25.07
N GLY A 145 14.32 -32.15 -24.19
CA GLY A 145 15.78 -31.95 -24.29
C GLY A 145 16.21 -30.49 -24.01
N MET A 146 15.35 -29.67 -23.43
CA MET A 146 15.62 -28.27 -23.06
C MET A 146 15.98 -28.17 -21.57
N ALA A 147 16.71 -29.15 -21.03
CA ALA A 147 17.22 -29.11 -19.67
C ALA A 147 18.05 -27.83 -19.48
N GLY A 148 17.78 -27.07 -18.39
CA GLY A 148 18.49 -25.82 -18.11
C GLY A 148 17.87 -24.56 -18.72
N LYS A 149 16.75 -24.66 -19.46
CA LYS A 149 16.01 -23.49 -19.90
C LYS A 149 15.50 -22.70 -18.67
N SER A 150 15.78 -21.41 -18.67
CA SER A 150 15.33 -20.50 -17.57
C SER A 150 13.82 -20.46 -17.43
N LEU A 151 13.34 -20.48 -16.19
CA LEU A 151 11.95 -20.18 -15.83
C LEU A 151 11.76 -18.67 -15.79
N ARG A 152 10.75 -18.17 -16.48
CA ARG A 152 10.47 -16.74 -16.63
C ARG A 152 9.28 -16.32 -15.81
N PHE A 153 9.45 -15.35 -14.93
CA PHE A 153 8.38 -14.77 -14.14
C PHE A 153 8.23 -13.29 -14.44
N MET A 154 6.99 -12.84 -14.57
CA MET A 154 6.65 -11.43 -14.59
C MET A 154 6.36 -10.94 -13.18
N VAL A 155 6.98 -9.83 -12.77
CA VAL A 155 6.75 -9.19 -11.47
C VAL A 155 5.69 -8.12 -11.63
N VAL A 156 4.55 -8.28 -10.96
CA VAL A 156 3.42 -7.36 -11.00
C VAL A 156 3.08 -6.85 -9.60
N GLY A 157 2.33 -5.77 -9.53
CA GLY A 157 1.80 -5.16 -8.31
C GLY A 157 1.61 -3.67 -8.46
N ILE A 158 0.96 -3.07 -7.50
CA ILE A 158 0.72 -1.62 -7.45
C ILE A 158 2.02 -0.85 -7.17
N PRO A 159 2.04 0.48 -7.35
CA PRO A 159 3.20 1.30 -6.98
C PRO A 159 3.57 1.13 -5.50
N ASN A 160 4.86 1.30 -5.18
CA ASN A 160 5.43 1.32 -3.83
C ASN A 160 5.27 0.05 -2.98
N THR A 161 4.83 -1.09 -3.56
CA THR A 161 4.85 -2.39 -2.87
C THR A 161 6.22 -3.04 -2.80
N GLY A 162 7.24 -2.44 -3.44
CA GLY A 162 8.64 -2.91 -3.37
C GLY A 162 9.08 -3.80 -4.52
N LYS A 163 8.44 -3.73 -5.71
CA LYS A 163 8.83 -4.50 -6.91
C LYS A 163 10.31 -4.33 -7.28
N SER A 164 10.76 -3.08 -7.44
CA SER A 164 12.16 -2.79 -7.79
C SER A 164 13.13 -3.23 -6.70
N SER A 165 12.77 -3.09 -5.43
CA SER A 165 13.57 -3.59 -4.29
C SER A 165 13.71 -5.11 -4.34
N PHE A 166 12.63 -5.83 -4.61
CA PHE A 166 12.64 -7.28 -4.81
C PHE A 166 13.58 -7.69 -5.94
N ILE A 167 13.40 -7.10 -7.13
CA ILE A 167 14.20 -7.41 -8.31
C ILE A 167 15.68 -7.13 -8.07
N ASN A 168 16.02 -5.97 -7.50
CA ASN A 168 17.40 -5.62 -7.17
C ASN A 168 18.03 -6.61 -6.20
N ARG A 169 17.29 -7.03 -5.19
CA ARG A 169 17.77 -8.00 -4.20
C ARG A 169 18.00 -9.38 -4.84
N MET A 170 17.08 -9.82 -5.70
CA MET A 170 17.18 -11.12 -6.38
C MET A 170 18.27 -11.12 -7.46
N ALA A 171 18.44 -10.03 -8.19
CA ALA A 171 19.47 -9.90 -9.22
C ALA A 171 20.89 -9.67 -8.67
N GLY A 172 21.05 -9.45 -7.36
CA GLY A 172 22.35 -9.23 -6.70
C GLY A 172 23.09 -7.96 -7.13
N LYS A 173 22.43 -7.03 -7.86
CA LYS A 173 22.98 -5.74 -8.32
C LYS A 173 21.86 -4.71 -8.34
N ASN A 174 22.20 -3.43 -8.12
CA ASN A 174 21.25 -2.30 -8.23
C ASN A 174 20.96 -2.00 -9.71
N LYS A 175 20.18 -2.85 -10.35
CA LYS A 175 19.83 -2.73 -11.77
C LYS A 175 18.47 -2.08 -12.01
N ALA A 176 17.53 -2.22 -11.10
CA ALA A 176 16.24 -1.52 -11.16
C ALA A 176 16.30 -0.24 -10.32
N VAL A 177 15.77 0.84 -10.84
CA VAL A 177 15.70 2.13 -10.11
C VAL A 177 14.72 1.97 -8.96
N VAL A 178 15.19 2.20 -7.73
CA VAL A 178 14.37 2.19 -6.51
C VAL A 178 14.12 3.64 -6.10
N GLU A 179 12.87 4.08 -6.17
CA GLU A 179 12.41 5.35 -5.61
C GLU A 179 11.09 5.11 -4.88
N ASP A 180 10.90 5.83 -3.77
CA ASP A 180 9.65 5.82 -3.00
C ASP A 180 8.56 6.70 -3.66
N ARG A 181 8.61 6.80 -5.00
CA ARG A 181 7.65 7.57 -5.80
C ARG A 181 6.89 6.68 -6.77
N ALA A 182 5.59 6.88 -6.87
CA ALA A 182 4.75 6.15 -7.82
C ALA A 182 5.14 6.47 -9.27
N GLY A 183 5.30 5.42 -10.12
CA GLY A 183 5.52 5.56 -11.57
C GLY A 183 6.97 5.63 -12.04
N VAL A 184 7.94 5.14 -11.25
CA VAL A 184 9.38 5.17 -11.59
C VAL A 184 9.74 4.22 -12.73
N THR A 185 9.27 2.97 -12.70
CA THR A 185 9.53 1.99 -13.78
C THR A 185 8.67 2.33 -15.01
N ARG A 186 9.32 2.64 -16.14
CA ARG A 186 8.64 3.10 -17.37
C ARG A 186 8.58 2.07 -18.51
N SER A 187 9.36 0.98 -18.43
CA SER A 187 9.45 -0.05 -19.47
C SER A 187 9.76 -1.42 -18.86
N ASN A 188 9.43 -2.48 -19.60
CA ASN A 188 9.76 -3.85 -19.23
C ASN A 188 11.27 -4.10 -19.34
N GLN A 189 11.87 -4.70 -18.32
CA GLN A 189 13.29 -5.09 -18.31
C GLN A 189 13.47 -6.49 -17.74
N TRP A 190 14.39 -7.27 -18.32
CA TRP A 190 14.73 -8.61 -17.86
C TRP A 190 15.90 -8.59 -16.89
N PHE A 191 15.78 -9.37 -15.82
CA PHE A 191 16.79 -9.53 -14.77
C PHE A 191 17.01 -11.01 -14.47
N SER A 192 18.25 -11.47 -14.56
CA SER A 192 18.62 -12.82 -14.14
C SER A 192 18.82 -12.85 -12.61
N CYS A 193 18.18 -13.82 -11.94
CA CYS A 193 18.36 -14.07 -10.51
C CYS A 193 19.32 -15.21 -10.20
N GLY A 194 19.93 -15.80 -11.22
CA GLY A 194 20.66 -17.06 -11.08
C GLY A 194 19.71 -18.26 -10.93
N ASN A 195 20.28 -19.45 -10.71
CA ASN A 195 19.53 -20.69 -10.51
C ASN A 195 18.47 -21.01 -11.60
N GLY A 196 18.64 -20.48 -12.82
CA GLY A 196 17.74 -20.67 -13.94
C GLY A 196 16.42 -19.86 -13.82
N ILE A 197 16.43 -18.71 -13.14
CA ILE A 197 15.25 -17.84 -13.00
C ILE A 197 15.53 -16.46 -13.58
N GLU A 198 14.60 -16.00 -14.43
CA GLU A 198 14.58 -14.68 -15.01
C GLU A 198 13.30 -13.94 -14.57
N LEU A 199 13.45 -12.68 -14.18
CA LEU A 199 12.36 -11.79 -13.79
C LEU A 199 12.17 -10.70 -14.83
N LEU A 200 10.93 -10.47 -15.22
CA LEU A 200 10.50 -9.33 -16.02
C LEU A 200 9.93 -8.27 -15.11
N ASP A 201 10.61 -7.13 -14.98
CA ASP A 201 10.07 -5.99 -14.25
C ASP A 201 8.98 -5.29 -15.07
N THR A 202 7.89 -4.94 -14.40
CA THR A 202 6.79 -4.18 -15.00
C THR A 202 6.48 -2.95 -14.15
N PRO A 203 6.05 -1.86 -14.81
CA PRO A 203 5.59 -0.68 -14.07
C PRO A 203 4.43 -1.02 -13.12
N GLY A 204 4.37 -0.35 -11.97
CA GLY A 204 3.25 -0.50 -11.04
C GLY A 204 1.94 0.03 -11.62
N VAL A 205 0.85 -0.69 -11.43
CA VAL A 205 -0.47 -0.34 -11.97
C VAL A 205 -1.51 -0.34 -10.88
N LEU A 206 -2.20 0.80 -10.73
CA LEU A 206 -3.49 0.90 -10.04
C LEU A 206 -4.63 0.74 -11.05
N TRP A 207 -5.83 0.49 -10.56
CA TRP A 207 -7.04 0.44 -11.39
C TRP A 207 -7.80 1.78 -11.35
N PRO A 208 -8.65 2.07 -12.36
CA PRO A 208 -9.19 3.42 -12.59
C PRO A 208 -10.07 3.97 -11.48
N LYS A 209 -10.78 3.10 -10.79
CA LYS A 209 -11.76 3.48 -9.77
C LYS A 209 -11.70 2.50 -8.61
N PHE A 210 -11.63 3.02 -7.40
CA PHE A 210 -11.81 2.23 -6.19
C PHE A 210 -13.31 2.20 -5.88
N ASP A 211 -13.90 0.99 -5.92
CA ASP A 211 -15.33 0.82 -5.62
C ASP A 211 -15.60 1.08 -4.14
N ASP A 212 -14.64 0.76 -3.28
CA ASP A 212 -14.63 1.05 -1.86
C ASP A 212 -13.68 2.22 -1.57
N PRO A 213 -14.17 3.34 -1.02
CA PRO A 213 -13.35 4.48 -0.63
C PRO A 213 -12.23 4.13 0.38
N GLU A 214 -12.46 3.16 1.27
CA GLU A 214 -11.47 2.72 2.24
C GLU A 214 -10.23 2.09 1.56
N VAL A 215 -10.41 1.43 0.42
CA VAL A 215 -9.29 0.92 -0.37
C VAL A 215 -8.39 2.06 -0.85
N GLY A 216 -8.99 3.16 -1.32
CA GLY A 216 -8.25 4.37 -1.71
C GLY A 216 -7.42 4.95 -0.57
N ASP A 217 -8.00 5.04 0.62
CA ASP A 217 -7.32 5.55 1.82
C ASP A 217 -6.18 4.61 2.24
N LYS A 218 -6.42 3.30 2.33
CA LYS A 218 -5.39 2.30 2.66
C LYS A 218 -4.21 2.35 1.68
N LEU A 219 -4.48 2.51 0.37
CA LEU A 219 -3.45 2.68 -0.65
C LEU A 219 -2.65 3.97 -0.48
N ALA A 220 -3.30 5.05 -0.06
CA ALA A 220 -2.63 6.32 0.24
C ALA A 220 -1.81 6.23 1.54
N PHE A 221 -2.31 5.54 2.58
CA PHE A 221 -1.57 5.31 3.82
C PHE A 221 -0.20 4.66 3.56
N ILE A 222 -0.14 3.67 2.68
CA ILE A 222 1.13 3.00 2.34
C ILE A 222 1.95 3.72 1.25
N GLY A 223 1.48 4.88 0.76
CA GLY A 223 2.17 5.70 -0.25
C GLY A 223 2.07 5.16 -1.67
N SER A 224 1.08 4.29 -1.99
CA SER A 224 0.85 3.81 -3.36
C SER A 224 0.20 4.86 -4.27
N VAL A 225 -0.42 5.88 -3.68
CA VAL A 225 -0.92 7.10 -4.33
C VAL A 225 0.08 8.22 -4.05
N LYS A 226 0.25 9.15 -5.00
CA LYS A 226 1.16 10.28 -4.82
C LYS A 226 0.63 11.28 -3.79
N ASP A 227 1.48 11.68 -2.85
CA ASP A 227 1.13 12.67 -1.83
C ASP A 227 0.74 14.04 -2.43
N THR A 228 1.29 14.39 -3.60
CA THR A 228 0.96 15.64 -4.32
C THR A 228 -0.48 15.75 -4.82
N VAL A 229 -1.22 14.63 -4.85
CA VAL A 229 -2.64 14.58 -5.25
C VAL A 229 -3.55 14.21 -4.09
N THR A 230 -3.00 14.11 -2.88
CA THR A 230 -3.68 13.70 -1.67
C THR A 230 -3.67 14.86 -0.68
N ASP A 231 -4.79 15.13 -0.06
CA ASP A 231 -4.86 16.01 1.10
C ASP A 231 -4.24 15.26 2.29
N MET A 232 -3.00 15.59 2.62
CA MET A 232 -2.22 14.87 3.63
C MET A 232 -2.76 15.09 5.04
N GLU A 233 -3.34 16.25 5.33
CA GLU A 233 -3.94 16.53 6.63
C GLU A 233 -5.18 15.66 6.83
N ALA A 234 -6.10 15.67 5.87
CA ALA A 234 -7.28 14.82 5.91
C ALA A 234 -6.92 13.31 5.89
N LEU A 235 -5.89 12.91 5.15
CA LEU A 235 -5.41 11.52 5.12
C LEU A 235 -4.87 11.09 6.47
N SER A 236 -4.04 11.92 7.11
CA SER A 236 -3.48 11.61 8.43
C SER A 236 -4.55 11.51 9.51
N CYS A 237 -5.57 12.38 9.47
CA CYS A 237 -6.71 12.30 10.38
C CYS A 237 -7.45 10.96 10.25
N ARG A 238 -7.76 10.53 9.02
CA ARG A 238 -8.40 9.22 8.79
C ARG A 238 -7.51 8.05 9.21
N LEU A 239 -6.19 8.13 8.98
CA LEU A 239 -5.25 7.12 9.46
C LEU A 239 -5.28 7.03 10.99
N LEU A 240 -5.25 8.17 11.68
CA LEU A 240 -5.31 8.23 13.14
C LEU A 240 -6.63 7.69 13.70
N GLU A 241 -7.77 7.96 13.04
CA GLU A 241 -9.07 7.39 13.41
C GLU A 241 -9.07 5.85 13.30
N VAL A 242 -8.55 5.31 12.20
CA VAL A 242 -8.42 3.86 12.01
C VAL A 242 -7.50 3.24 13.05
N LEU A 243 -6.36 3.87 13.32
CA LEU A 243 -5.39 3.37 14.30
C LEU A 243 -5.90 3.51 15.75
N ALA A 244 -6.58 4.59 16.09
CA ALA A 244 -7.17 4.77 17.42
C ALA A 244 -8.25 3.71 17.72
N ALA A 245 -9.02 3.32 16.71
CA ALA A 245 -10.02 2.26 16.85
C ALA A 245 -9.41 0.85 16.94
N THR A 246 -8.22 0.61 16.40
CA THR A 246 -7.65 -0.74 16.28
C THR A 246 -6.36 -0.96 17.08
N HIS A 247 -5.56 0.08 17.27
CA HIS A 247 -4.23 0.04 17.89
C HIS A 247 -3.95 1.31 18.72
N PRO A 248 -4.84 1.69 19.66
CA PRO A 248 -4.69 2.94 20.43
C PRO A 248 -3.36 2.99 21.18
N ASP A 249 -2.98 1.89 21.84
CA ASP A 249 -1.74 1.80 22.63
C ASP A 249 -0.50 2.16 21.81
N MET A 250 -0.46 1.81 20.52
CA MET A 250 0.69 2.11 19.65
C MET A 250 0.81 3.61 19.36
N ILE A 251 -0.31 4.33 19.25
CA ILE A 251 -0.32 5.80 19.08
C ILE A 251 0.16 6.44 20.38
N GLU A 252 -0.43 6.04 21.50
CA GLU A 252 -0.13 6.61 22.82
C GLU A 252 1.34 6.42 23.19
N GLU A 253 1.87 5.20 23.02
CA GLU A 253 3.28 4.90 23.29
C GLU A 253 4.21 5.69 22.36
N ARG A 254 3.91 5.73 21.05
CA ARG A 254 4.77 6.39 20.05
C ARG A 254 4.84 7.90 20.26
N TYR A 255 3.71 8.54 20.50
CA TYR A 255 3.61 9.99 20.56
C TYR A 255 3.61 10.53 21.99
N LYS A 256 3.59 9.65 23.01
CA LYS A 256 3.53 10.00 24.45
C LYS A 256 2.32 10.85 24.79
N ILE A 257 1.18 10.54 24.18
CA ILE A 257 -0.11 11.15 24.41
C ILE A 257 -1.04 10.14 25.09
N THR A 258 -2.07 10.62 25.75
CA THR A 258 -3.09 9.79 26.43
C THR A 258 -4.49 10.29 26.10
N ASP A 259 -5.49 9.52 26.50
CA ASP A 259 -6.90 9.90 26.38
C ASP A 259 -7.28 10.23 24.92
N ILE A 260 -7.00 9.30 24.02
CA ILE A 260 -7.35 9.40 22.59
C ILE A 260 -8.67 8.72 22.24
N ASP A 261 -9.27 8.00 23.20
CA ASP A 261 -10.54 7.31 22.99
C ASP A 261 -11.67 8.29 22.69
N GLY A 262 -12.44 8.01 21.64
CA GLY A 262 -13.53 8.85 21.17
C GLY A 262 -13.13 10.18 20.51
N LEU A 263 -11.83 10.50 20.41
CA LEU A 263 -11.36 11.68 19.71
C LEU A 263 -11.45 11.52 18.19
N GLN A 264 -11.71 12.64 17.52
CA GLN A 264 -11.59 12.71 16.05
C GLN A 264 -10.11 12.75 15.64
N GLY A 265 -9.82 12.32 14.42
CA GLY A 265 -8.44 12.25 13.93
C GLY A 265 -7.68 13.58 14.01
N TRP A 266 -8.35 14.71 13.78
CA TRP A 266 -7.73 16.04 13.89
C TRP A 266 -7.37 16.41 15.34
N GLU A 267 -8.17 15.97 16.34
CA GLU A 267 -7.87 16.20 17.76
C GLU A 267 -6.64 15.41 18.21
N ILE A 268 -6.52 14.16 17.69
CA ILE A 268 -5.34 13.32 17.91
C ILE A 268 -4.12 13.96 17.25
N LEU A 269 -4.27 14.45 16.01
CA LEU A 269 -3.19 15.12 15.26
C LEU A 269 -2.73 16.39 15.98
N GLU A 270 -3.65 17.15 16.59
CA GLU A 270 -3.33 18.34 17.40
C GLU A 270 -2.52 17.96 18.64
N LYS A 271 -2.93 16.91 19.37
CA LYS A 271 -2.17 16.40 20.53
C LYS A 271 -0.74 15.99 20.10
N ILE A 272 -0.61 15.26 18.99
CA ILE A 272 0.69 14.88 18.42
C ILE A 272 1.52 16.12 18.07
N GLY A 273 0.91 17.10 17.42
CA GLY A 273 1.57 18.34 17.03
C GLY A 273 2.12 19.12 18.22
N LYS A 274 1.37 19.21 19.32
CA LYS A 274 1.78 19.83 20.58
C LYS A 274 2.95 19.07 21.21
N GLU A 275 2.82 17.77 21.39
CA GLU A 275 3.81 16.94 22.06
C GLU A 275 5.14 16.90 21.30
N ARG A 276 5.07 16.85 19.95
CA ARG A 276 6.26 16.84 19.07
C ARG A 276 6.83 18.23 18.78
N GLY A 277 6.19 19.30 19.26
CA GLY A 277 6.61 20.67 19.00
C GLY A 277 6.54 21.05 17.51
N PHE A 278 5.54 20.54 16.79
CA PHE A 278 5.27 20.94 15.40
C PHE A 278 4.49 22.26 15.39
N LEU A 279 5.18 23.34 15.75
CA LEU A 279 4.57 24.66 15.89
C LEU A 279 5.07 25.62 14.82
N ILE A 280 4.21 26.58 14.45
CA ILE A 280 4.53 27.75 13.64
C ILE A 280 4.74 28.98 14.54
N LYS A 281 5.14 30.10 13.93
CA LYS A 281 5.29 31.37 14.63
C LYS A 281 3.94 31.78 15.26
N GLY A 282 3.95 31.99 16.58
CA GLY A 282 2.71 32.28 17.34
C GLY A 282 2.23 31.11 18.20
N GLY A 283 2.85 29.93 18.11
CA GLY A 283 2.52 28.77 18.95
C GLY A 283 1.35 27.92 18.42
N GLU A 284 0.88 28.20 17.22
CA GLU A 284 -0.14 27.39 16.56
C GLU A 284 0.44 26.11 15.98
N ILE A 285 -0.37 25.07 15.81
CA ILE A 285 0.05 23.78 15.25
C ILE A 285 0.33 23.92 13.75
N ASN A 286 1.47 23.35 13.33
CA ASN A 286 1.78 23.10 11.92
C ASN A 286 1.16 21.75 11.51
N TYR A 287 -0.10 21.75 11.10
CA TYR A 287 -0.84 20.54 10.73
C TYR A 287 -0.21 19.82 9.54
N GLU A 288 0.28 20.54 8.53
CA GLU A 288 0.97 19.95 7.37
C GLU A 288 2.19 19.11 7.81
N ARG A 289 3.03 19.68 8.68
CA ARG A 289 4.21 18.98 9.22
C ARG A 289 3.83 17.79 10.10
N ALA A 290 2.80 17.94 10.94
CA ALA A 290 2.32 16.87 11.80
C ALA A 290 1.74 15.71 10.97
N ALA A 291 0.93 16.02 9.97
CA ALA A 291 0.33 15.05 9.05
C ALA A 291 1.38 14.27 8.25
N ALA A 292 2.35 14.96 7.67
CA ALA A 292 3.46 14.33 6.97
C ALA A 292 4.23 13.37 7.89
N ALA A 293 4.55 13.80 9.12
CA ALA A 293 5.26 12.98 10.09
C ALA A 293 4.48 11.71 10.47
N VAL A 294 3.17 11.81 10.71
CA VAL A 294 2.31 10.65 11.03
C VAL A 294 2.29 9.65 9.89
N CYS A 295 2.06 10.11 8.66
CA CYS A 295 2.01 9.24 7.49
C CYS A 295 3.37 8.55 7.22
N ASP A 296 4.46 9.28 7.32
CA ASP A 296 5.81 8.74 7.11
C ASP A 296 6.19 7.73 8.20
N GLU A 297 5.87 8.01 9.46
CA GLU A 297 6.14 7.10 10.58
C GLU A 297 5.33 5.80 10.45
N PHE A 298 4.09 5.86 9.97
CA PHE A 298 3.31 4.66 9.64
C PHE A 298 3.97 3.88 8.49
N ARG A 299 4.36 4.55 7.41
CA ARG A 299 5.01 3.92 6.25
C ARG A 299 6.32 3.23 6.61
N GLU A 300 7.10 3.84 7.49
CA GLU A 300 8.38 3.33 7.98
C GLU A 300 8.25 2.27 9.10
N GLY A 301 7.04 2.04 9.62
CA GLY A 301 6.78 1.09 10.72
C GLY A 301 7.23 1.58 12.10
N LYS A 302 7.43 2.88 12.27
CA LYS A 302 7.82 3.49 13.57
C LYS A 302 6.70 3.47 14.61
N LEU A 303 5.45 3.32 14.17
CA LEU A 303 4.26 3.13 15.01
C LEU A 303 4.13 1.70 15.53
N GLY A 304 4.95 0.77 15.02
CA GLY A 304 4.87 -0.66 15.36
C GLY A 304 4.50 -1.52 14.16
N ARG A 305 4.26 -2.81 14.44
CA ARG A 305 3.89 -3.79 13.40
C ARG A 305 2.38 -3.85 13.27
N ILE A 306 1.84 -3.16 12.28
CA ILE A 306 0.41 -2.93 12.12
C ILE A 306 -0.06 -3.57 10.81
N SER A 307 -1.20 -4.27 10.86
CA SER A 307 -1.95 -4.72 9.68
C SER A 307 -3.37 -4.19 9.75
N LEU A 308 -3.82 -3.56 8.67
CA LEU A 308 -5.15 -2.95 8.58
C LEU A 308 -6.19 -3.90 7.96
N GLU A 309 -5.79 -5.13 7.62
CA GLU A 309 -6.64 -6.12 6.96
C GLU A 309 -6.39 -7.53 7.49
N LEU A 310 -7.47 -8.28 7.63
CA LEU A 310 -7.48 -9.73 7.87
C LEU A 310 -8.15 -10.42 6.69
N PRO A 311 -7.81 -11.71 6.39
CA PRO A 311 -8.41 -12.49 5.31
C PRO A 311 -9.82 -12.94 5.63
#